data_a7d0f8df07da719b5921364f8da63d30
#
_entry.id   a7d0f8df07da719b5921364f8da63d30
#
_cell.length_a   1.000
_cell.length_b   1.000
_cell.length_c   1.000
_cell.angle_alpha   90.00
_cell.angle_beta   90.00
_cell.angle_gamma   90.00
#
_symmetry.space_group_name_H-M   'P 1'
#
loop_
_entity.id
_entity.type
_entity.pdbx_description
1 polymer ?
#
loop_
_entity_poly.entity_id
_entity_poly.type
_entity_poly.pdbx_seq_one_letter_code
_entity_poly.pdbx_strand_id
1 'polypeptide(L)'
;LDAAGVRLALGADGAPCNNNLDPWTEMRHAALLAKVKSGTTSLPARRVLRLATRDGAEALGLGEELGSIEAGKKADIVVARINGAHAEPGGDVVSRLVYACQARDVAHVLVGGRLVVKDGEHQ
;
A
#
# COMPACT_ATOMS: atom_id res chain seq x y z
N LEU A 1 4.56 -8.95 16.98
CA LEU A 1 4.44 -9.92 15.89
C LEU A 1 5.65 -9.83 14.95
N ASP A 2 5.98 -8.66 14.43
CA ASP A 2 7.11 -8.47 13.51
C ASP A 2 8.44 -8.94 14.16
N ALA A 3 8.69 -8.54 15.40
CA ALA A 3 9.86 -8.97 16.18
C ALA A 3 9.88 -10.48 16.50
N ALA A 4 8.77 -11.16 16.34
CA ALA A 4 8.65 -12.61 16.55
C ALA A 4 8.82 -13.43 15.24
N GLY A 5 9.21 -12.78 14.14
CA GLY A 5 9.40 -13.44 12.84
C GLY A 5 8.10 -13.90 12.16
N VAL A 6 6.94 -13.43 12.63
CA VAL A 6 5.65 -13.76 12.01
C VAL A 6 5.54 -13.01 10.68
N ARG A 7 5.15 -13.72 9.61
CA ARG A 7 4.85 -13.07 8.33
C ARG A 7 3.57 -12.24 8.47
N LEU A 8 3.65 -10.99 8.10
CA LEU A 8 2.57 -10.03 8.23
C LEU A 8 2.22 -9.46 6.86
N ALA A 9 0.93 -9.24 6.65
CA ALA A 9 0.37 -8.52 5.51
C ALA A 9 -0.65 -7.50 5.99
N LEU A 10 -0.96 -6.51 5.16
CA LEU A 10 -2.10 -5.62 5.35
C LEU A 10 -3.24 -6.05 4.43
N GLY A 11 -4.46 -5.91 4.92
CA GLY A 11 -5.68 -6.14 4.17
C GLY A 11 -6.84 -5.39 4.81
N ALA A 12 -7.79 -4.96 3.99
CA ALA A 12 -8.98 -4.24 4.43
C ALA A 12 -10.06 -5.19 5.00
N ASP A 13 -9.88 -6.51 4.84
CA ASP A 13 -10.91 -7.52 5.12
C ASP A 13 -12.20 -7.21 4.33
N GLY A 14 -13.34 -7.19 4.96
CA GLY A 14 -14.61 -6.83 4.32
C GLY A 14 -15.02 -5.39 4.58
N ALA A 15 -15.85 -4.83 3.69
CA ALA A 15 -16.40 -3.48 3.86
C ALA A 15 -17.07 -3.24 5.24
N PRO A 16 -17.74 -4.21 5.88
CA PRO A 16 -18.26 -4.04 7.23
C PRO A 16 -17.21 -3.78 8.31
N CYS A 17 -15.95 -4.10 8.07
CA CYS A 17 -14.89 -3.98 9.06
C CYS A 17 -14.35 -2.55 9.18
N ASN A 18 -14.29 -1.81 8.06
CA ASN A 18 -13.74 -0.45 8.01
C ASN A 18 -14.59 0.55 7.22
N ASN A 19 -15.77 0.14 6.77
CA ASN A 19 -16.72 0.92 5.95
C ASN A 19 -16.20 1.38 4.57
N ASN A 20 -15.00 1.00 4.19
CA ASN A 20 -14.46 1.19 2.85
C ASN A 20 -13.45 0.08 2.51
N LEU A 21 -13.05 -0.02 1.26
CA LEU A 21 -12.04 -0.98 0.78
C LEU A 21 -10.83 -0.21 0.24
N ASP A 22 -10.36 0.80 0.98
CA ASP A 22 -9.26 1.65 0.60
C ASP A 22 -7.93 1.19 1.24
N PRO A 23 -7.02 0.56 0.48
CA PRO A 23 -5.72 0.12 0.96
C PRO A 23 -4.84 1.25 1.52
N TRP A 24 -5.02 2.48 1.04
CA TRP A 24 -4.30 3.65 1.57
C TRP A 24 -4.74 3.97 3.00
N THR A 25 -6.03 3.88 3.25
CA THR A 25 -6.59 4.03 4.61
C THR A 25 -6.01 2.97 5.54
N GLU A 26 -5.93 1.71 5.11
CA GLU A 26 -5.35 0.62 5.91
C GLU A 26 -3.87 0.85 6.22
N MET A 27 -3.08 1.24 5.23
CA MET A 27 -1.67 1.59 5.45
C MET A 27 -1.51 2.72 6.48
N ARG A 28 -2.32 3.76 6.36
CA ARG A 28 -2.29 4.93 7.26
C ARG A 28 -2.70 4.54 8.67
N HIS A 29 -3.78 3.80 8.85
CA HIS A 29 -4.24 3.31 10.15
C HIS A 29 -3.20 2.43 10.82
N ALA A 30 -2.61 1.47 10.10
CA ALA A 30 -1.56 0.62 10.63
C ALA A 30 -0.36 1.44 11.13
N ALA A 31 0.09 2.43 10.34
CA ALA A 31 1.19 3.30 10.71
C ALA A 31 0.89 4.16 11.94
N LEU A 32 -0.28 4.80 11.98
CA LEU A 32 -0.65 5.74 13.06
C LEU A 32 -0.94 5.00 14.36
N LEU A 33 -1.70 3.92 14.33
CA LEU A 33 -2.03 3.11 15.52
C LEU A 33 -0.77 2.49 16.14
N ALA A 34 0.16 2.03 15.31
CA ALA A 34 1.44 1.53 15.81
C ALA A 34 2.23 2.61 16.57
N LYS A 35 2.21 3.86 16.08
CA LYS A 35 2.89 4.98 16.73
C LYS A 35 2.23 5.37 18.06
N VAL A 36 0.91 5.37 18.11
CA VAL A 36 0.17 5.62 19.36
C VAL A 36 0.50 4.56 20.41
N LYS A 37 0.55 3.29 20.01
CA LYS A 37 0.78 2.17 20.92
C LYS A 37 2.24 2.02 21.36
N SER A 38 3.20 2.27 20.47
CA SER A 38 4.59 1.81 20.64
C SER A 38 5.64 2.90 20.36
N GLY A 39 5.22 4.16 20.24
CA GLY A 39 6.09 5.31 20.03
C GLY A 39 6.25 5.72 18.56
N THR A 40 6.73 6.95 18.36
CA THR A 40 6.74 7.65 17.08
C THR A 40 7.57 6.98 15.98
N THR A 41 8.56 6.19 16.35
CA THR A 41 9.43 5.45 15.41
C THR A 41 8.85 4.11 14.99
N SER A 42 7.77 3.66 15.63
CA SER A 42 7.15 2.37 15.34
C SER A 42 6.54 2.35 13.94
N LEU A 43 6.69 1.25 13.25
CA LEU A 43 6.13 0.93 11.94
C LEU A 43 6.30 2.10 10.95
N PRO A 44 7.53 2.39 10.50
CA PRO A 44 7.80 3.48 9.58
C PRO A 44 7.13 3.25 8.23
N ALA A 45 6.88 4.33 7.45
CA ALA A 45 6.15 4.29 6.19
C ALA A 45 6.66 3.22 5.21
N ARG A 46 7.99 3.07 5.07
CA ARG A 46 8.60 2.04 4.21
C ARG A 46 8.23 0.62 4.63
N ARG A 47 8.14 0.37 5.94
CA ARG A 47 7.72 -0.94 6.47
C ARG A 47 6.25 -1.20 6.18
N VAL A 48 5.40 -0.18 6.36
CA VAL A 48 3.97 -0.26 6.04
C VAL A 48 3.73 -0.55 4.56
N LEU A 49 4.41 0.18 3.67
CA LEU A 49 4.31 -0.05 2.23
C LEU A 49 4.73 -1.48 1.85
N ARG A 50 5.79 -2.00 2.47
CA ARG A 50 6.20 -3.40 2.27
C ARG A 50 5.14 -4.40 2.71
N LEU A 51 4.49 -4.18 3.86
CA LEU A 51 3.40 -5.03 4.33
C LEU A 51 2.21 -5.06 3.36
N ALA A 52 1.95 -3.93 2.68
CA ALA A 52 0.88 -3.82 1.70
C ALA A 52 1.27 -4.35 0.29
N THR A 53 2.54 -4.66 0.05
CA THR A 53 3.06 -5.08 -1.25
C THR A 53 3.88 -6.37 -1.15
N ARG A 54 5.18 -6.26 -1.06
CA ARG A 54 6.12 -7.38 -1.08
C ARG A 54 5.88 -8.40 0.03
N ASP A 55 5.82 -7.93 1.28
CA ASP A 55 5.65 -8.83 2.42
C ASP A 55 4.25 -9.48 2.40
N GLY A 56 3.24 -8.76 1.87
CA GLY A 56 1.91 -9.29 1.60
C GLY A 56 1.93 -10.44 0.60
N ALA A 57 2.62 -10.27 -0.51
CA ALA A 57 2.80 -11.33 -1.51
C ALA A 57 3.56 -12.54 -0.93
N GLU A 58 4.63 -12.29 -0.16
CA GLU A 58 5.39 -13.34 0.53
C GLU A 58 4.53 -14.12 1.54
N ALA A 59 3.66 -13.43 2.29
CA ALA A 59 2.75 -14.06 3.24
C ALA A 59 1.72 -14.98 2.57
N LEU A 60 1.33 -14.66 1.33
CA LEU A 60 0.43 -15.47 0.51
C LEU A 60 1.15 -16.57 -0.28
N GLY A 61 2.47 -16.67 -0.20
CA GLY A 61 3.27 -17.61 -1.00
C GLY A 61 3.47 -17.19 -2.46
N LEU A 62 3.19 -15.93 -2.80
CA LEU A 62 3.27 -15.37 -4.16
C LEU A 62 4.47 -14.44 -4.36
N GLY A 63 5.43 -14.42 -3.45
CA GLY A 63 6.55 -13.48 -3.47
C GLY A 63 7.45 -13.58 -4.70
N GLU A 64 7.55 -14.76 -5.32
CA GLU A 64 8.30 -14.95 -6.58
C GLU A 64 7.57 -14.39 -7.81
N GLU A 65 6.25 -14.19 -7.71
CA GLU A 65 5.41 -13.75 -8.82
C GLU A 65 4.95 -12.30 -8.71
N LEU A 66 4.76 -11.79 -7.49
CA LEU A 66 4.10 -10.53 -7.19
C LEU A 66 4.82 -9.72 -6.10
N GLY A 67 4.33 -8.52 -5.82
CA GLY A 67 4.68 -7.69 -4.67
C GLY A 67 5.86 -6.75 -4.89
N SER A 68 6.58 -6.87 -5.99
CA SER A 68 7.66 -5.98 -6.38
C SER A 68 7.76 -5.83 -7.90
N ILE A 69 8.32 -4.71 -8.36
CA ILE A 69 8.55 -4.45 -9.77
C ILE A 69 9.94 -4.99 -10.11
N GLU A 70 9.98 -6.23 -10.59
CA GLU A 70 11.20 -6.94 -10.95
C GLU A 70 11.00 -7.70 -12.27
N ALA A 71 12.07 -7.85 -13.06
CA ALA A 71 12.00 -8.64 -14.28
C ALA A 71 11.62 -10.10 -13.98
N GLY A 72 10.67 -10.64 -14.72
CA GLY A 72 10.14 -11.99 -14.55
C GLY A 72 8.90 -12.09 -13.66
N LYS A 73 8.55 -11.05 -12.90
CA LYS A 73 7.30 -11.01 -12.14
C LYS A 73 6.12 -10.51 -12.98
N LYS A 74 4.92 -10.83 -12.52
CA LYS A 74 3.69 -10.32 -13.12
C LYS A 74 3.61 -8.81 -12.92
N ALA A 75 3.14 -8.11 -13.94
CA ALA A 75 2.98 -6.66 -13.91
C ALA A 75 1.64 -6.28 -13.26
N ASP A 76 1.54 -6.49 -11.94
CA ASP A 76 0.49 -5.95 -11.09
C ASP A 76 1.00 -4.62 -10.51
N ILE A 77 0.63 -3.50 -11.15
CA ILE A 77 1.24 -2.20 -10.92
C ILE A 77 0.16 -1.15 -10.70
N VAL A 78 0.32 -0.36 -9.66
CA VAL A 78 -0.50 0.83 -9.40
C VAL A 78 0.34 2.08 -9.63
N VAL A 79 -0.19 3.00 -10.43
CA VAL A 79 0.38 4.33 -10.65
C VAL A 79 -0.47 5.35 -9.92
N ALA A 80 0.11 6.05 -8.95
CA ALA A 80 -0.57 7.09 -8.18
C ALA A 80 -0.01 8.47 -8.50
N ARG A 81 -0.89 9.48 -8.55
CA ARG A 81 -0.53 10.91 -8.63
C ARG A 81 -0.33 11.44 -7.22
N ILE A 82 0.88 11.93 -6.92
CA ILE A 82 1.22 12.45 -5.60
C ILE A 82 1.47 13.97 -5.60
N ASN A 83 0.93 14.67 -6.58
CA ASN A 83 1.09 16.12 -6.79
C ASN A 83 -0.15 16.93 -6.39
N GLY A 84 -1.13 16.32 -5.74
CA GLY A 84 -2.30 17.02 -5.21
C GLY A 84 -1.97 17.89 -4.00
N ALA A 85 -2.73 18.97 -3.78
CA ALA A 85 -2.54 19.90 -2.65
C ALA A 85 -2.55 19.19 -1.27
N HIS A 86 -3.27 18.08 -1.13
CA HIS A 86 -3.31 17.27 0.09
C HIS A 86 -2.01 16.49 0.36
N ALA A 87 -1.16 16.34 -0.66
CA ALA A 87 0.12 15.65 -0.57
C ALA A 87 1.32 16.60 -0.58
N GLU A 88 1.08 17.92 -0.65
CA GLU A 88 2.11 18.97 -0.65
C GLU A 88 1.94 19.95 0.54
N PRO A 89 3.03 20.50 1.11
CA PRO A 89 4.42 20.07 0.91
C PRO A 89 4.67 18.73 1.58
N GLY A 90 5.26 17.80 0.86
CA GLY A 90 5.49 16.45 1.35
C GLY A 90 6.96 16.18 1.67
N GLY A 91 7.18 15.21 2.55
CA GLY A 91 8.49 14.61 2.79
C GLY A 91 8.91 13.65 1.67
N ASP A 92 9.54 12.55 2.02
CA ASP A 92 9.89 11.53 1.03
C ASP A 92 8.65 10.89 0.38
N VAL A 93 8.80 10.40 -0.84
CA VAL A 93 7.71 9.82 -1.65
C VAL A 93 6.95 8.72 -0.92
N VAL A 94 7.63 7.86 -0.16
CA VAL A 94 6.99 6.75 0.54
C VAL A 94 6.13 7.25 1.69
N SER A 95 6.58 8.28 2.41
CA SER A 95 5.78 8.93 3.45
C SER A 95 4.52 9.58 2.85
N ARG A 96 4.65 10.25 1.71
CA ARG A 96 3.49 10.83 0.99
C ARG A 96 2.50 9.74 0.56
N LEU A 97 2.98 8.63 0.01
CA LEU A 97 2.14 7.49 -0.35
C LEU A 97 1.35 6.96 0.86
N VAL A 98 1.99 6.74 2.00
CA VAL A 98 1.36 6.13 3.16
C VAL A 98 0.44 7.11 3.91
N TYR A 99 0.88 8.36 4.10
CA TYR A 99 0.17 9.29 4.98
C TYR A 99 -0.78 10.24 4.26
N ALA A 100 -0.54 10.55 2.99
CA ALA A 100 -1.31 11.55 2.26
C ALA A 100 -2.18 10.98 1.13
N CYS A 101 -1.69 10.00 0.37
CA CYS A 101 -2.42 9.43 -0.76
C CYS A 101 -3.74 8.78 -0.37
N GLN A 102 -4.66 8.76 -1.31
CA GLN A 102 -6.01 8.21 -1.21
C GLN A 102 -6.34 7.44 -2.49
N ALA A 103 -7.40 6.63 -2.47
CA ALA A 103 -7.83 5.86 -3.65
C ALA A 103 -8.06 6.75 -4.89
N ARG A 104 -8.53 7.98 -4.72
CA ARG A 104 -8.74 8.94 -5.82
C ARG A 104 -7.45 9.40 -6.52
N ASP A 105 -6.30 9.19 -5.91
CA ASP A 105 -4.99 9.54 -6.49
C ASP A 105 -4.47 8.46 -7.45
N VAL A 106 -5.15 7.32 -7.55
CA VAL A 106 -4.81 6.26 -8.50
C VAL A 106 -5.08 6.74 -9.92
N ALA A 107 -4.02 6.78 -10.72
CA ALA A 107 -4.10 7.12 -12.12
C ALA A 107 -4.34 5.88 -12.99
N HIS A 108 -3.53 4.86 -12.79
CA HIS A 108 -3.61 3.64 -13.57
C HIS A 108 -3.44 2.41 -12.68
N VAL A 109 -4.08 1.32 -13.07
CA VAL A 109 -3.87 -0.01 -12.48
C VAL A 109 -3.67 -1.02 -13.59
N LEU A 110 -2.59 -1.78 -13.50
CA LEU A 110 -2.34 -2.94 -14.34
C LEU A 110 -2.48 -4.20 -13.50
N VAL A 111 -3.08 -5.23 -14.08
CA VAL A 111 -3.19 -6.58 -13.51
C VAL A 111 -2.70 -7.58 -14.54
N GLY A 112 -1.63 -8.28 -14.23
CA GLY A 112 -0.96 -9.17 -15.18
C GLY A 112 -0.52 -8.46 -16.47
N GLY A 113 -0.18 -7.18 -16.41
CA GLY A 113 0.18 -6.35 -17.55
C GLY A 113 -1.00 -5.75 -18.32
N ARG A 114 -2.25 -6.13 -18.01
CA ARG A 114 -3.45 -5.55 -18.62
C ARG A 114 -3.88 -4.30 -17.87
N LEU A 115 -4.05 -3.19 -18.57
CA LEU A 115 -4.57 -1.94 -18.02
C LEU A 115 -6.06 -2.13 -17.67
N VAL A 116 -6.41 -2.04 -16.39
CA VAL A 116 -7.78 -2.20 -15.87
C VAL A 116 -8.34 -0.89 -15.33
N VAL A 117 -7.48 0.05 -14.96
CA VAL A 117 -7.86 1.43 -14.64
C VAL A 117 -6.98 2.36 -15.44
N LYS A 118 -7.59 3.31 -16.13
CA LYS A 118 -6.91 4.35 -16.91
C LYS A 118 -7.47 5.72 -16.52
N ASP A 119 -6.57 6.64 -16.16
CA ASP A 119 -6.92 8.00 -15.72
C ASP A 119 -7.96 8.05 -14.60
N GLY A 120 -7.96 7.04 -13.72
CA GLY A 120 -8.89 6.91 -12.60
C GLY A 120 -10.21 6.22 -12.95
N GLU A 121 -10.41 5.81 -14.20
CA GLU A 121 -11.63 5.17 -14.68
C GLU A 121 -11.39 3.69 -15.00
N HIS A 122 -12.34 2.83 -14.59
CA HIS A 122 -12.31 1.40 -14.91
C HIS A 122 -12.56 1.16 -16.41
N GLN A 123 -11.77 0.25 -17.00
CA GLN A 123 -11.81 -0.09 -18.43
C GLN A 123 -12.61 -1.36 -18.70
#